data_822d006a37aa0eefdba23f8c953f2a7b
#
_entry.id   822d006a37aa0eefdba23f8c953f2a7b
#
_cell.length_a   1.000
_cell.length_b   1.000
_cell.length_c   1.000
_cell.angle_alpha   90.00
_cell.angle_beta   90.00
_cell.angle_gamma   90.00
#
_symmetry.space_group_name_H-M   'P 1'
#
loop_
_entity.id
_entity.type
_entity.pdbx_description
1 polymer ?
#
loop_
_entity_poly.entity_id
_entity_poly.type
_entity_poly.pdbx_seq_one_letter_code
_entity_poly.pdbx_strand_id
1 'polypeptide(L)'
;MRNEEKPLVSISNLNVKNLSSKFGLGPEPHVKGVLEVMYKYKSAQKLEENGTQYQWYISDSKDGSYTKLQGIHGKTIILLNDYVGKYLKCEVTAQDTQGNKAKTITSAPTSAVLYTIGNPLTDWFYEARYGLSHHLLKEFIERDFTPKQDQWDANKQTWSQFIDQFDVPKYAKQVNETGAKFVLLTLNQNSGYYITPIAAYDKYMRKAGLLGNEPNPMTSKRDLPLEIINELAKYGIKVMLYHPSNPPHSAHWKDKDFRVTSEVFHYTPGQNGAPGDTARQLVNEFMAELGERYGEKLAGFWFDGFYKEPAAVYNNMDNAYNIADFASAAKKGNPYRIIAYNTGWDKQFHKSTPYSDFSSGEDPNLKAIPSEGRFADDDCQKMLWGVLGSMDNPVHGWGCPGTSKETNFVVNCAKTVTSRGSVLIMDTRVSVFGVLDPLQFAQLLEVKKSLYSK
;
A
#
# COMPACT_ATOMS: atom_id res chain seq x y z
N MET A 1 -35.48 7.19 -44.89
CA MET A 1 -34.96 7.52 -43.55
C MET A 1 -34.36 6.19 -43.01
N ARG A 2 -33.06 6.09 -42.87
CA ARG A 2 -32.45 4.93 -42.22
C ARG A 2 -32.83 5.02 -40.73
N ASN A 3 -33.51 4.00 -40.20
CA ASN A 3 -33.64 3.84 -38.75
C ASN A 3 -32.23 3.69 -38.19
N GLU A 4 -31.68 4.69 -37.51
CA GLU A 4 -30.49 4.57 -36.73
C GLU A 4 -30.85 3.62 -35.57
N GLU A 5 -30.32 2.39 -35.59
CA GLU A 5 -30.45 1.48 -34.47
C GLU A 5 -29.85 2.14 -33.24
N LYS A 6 -30.64 2.25 -32.17
CA LYS A 6 -30.14 2.79 -30.89
C LYS A 6 -28.95 1.95 -30.42
N PRO A 7 -27.86 2.59 -30.05
CA PRO A 7 -26.67 1.85 -29.58
C PRO A 7 -27.03 1.00 -28.37
N LEU A 8 -26.54 -0.23 -28.34
CA LEU A 8 -26.73 -1.16 -27.22
C LEU A 8 -26.11 -0.62 -25.91
N VAL A 9 -24.97 0.10 -26.00
CA VAL A 9 -24.26 0.74 -24.90
C VAL A 9 -24.02 2.21 -25.25
N SER A 10 -24.21 3.09 -24.27
CA SER A 10 -23.94 4.52 -24.42
C SER A 10 -23.40 5.10 -23.12
N ILE A 11 -22.64 6.20 -23.24
CA ILE A 11 -22.19 7.02 -22.11
C ILE A 11 -22.52 8.49 -22.36
N SER A 12 -22.79 9.22 -21.29
CA SER A 12 -23.11 10.65 -21.33
C SER A 12 -22.54 11.39 -20.13
N ASN A 13 -22.50 12.71 -20.17
CA ASN A 13 -22.00 13.57 -19.08
C ASN A 13 -20.55 13.25 -18.70
N LEU A 14 -19.70 12.98 -19.70
CA LEU A 14 -18.29 12.72 -19.49
C LEU A 14 -17.58 13.98 -18.98
N ASN A 15 -16.93 13.86 -17.82
CA ASN A 15 -16.09 14.91 -17.27
C ASN A 15 -14.92 14.30 -16.49
N VAL A 16 -13.91 15.10 -16.17
CA VAL A 16 -12.78 14.74 -15.32
C VAL A 16 -12.90 15.47 -14.00
N LYS A 17 -12.96 14.73 -12.90
CA LYS A 17 -13.09 15.25 -11.53
C LYS A 17 -11.76 15.17 -10.80
N ASN A 18 -11.36 16.28 -10.15
CA ASN A 18 -10.26 16.26 -9.19
C ASN A 18 -10.76 15.71 -7.85
N LEU A 19 -10.27 14.52 -7.48
CA LEU A 19 -10.61 13.88 -6.20
C LEU A 19 -9.85 14.45 -5.03
N SER A 20 -8.75 15.19 -5.27
CA SER A 20 -7.83 15.69 -4.24
C SER A 20 -8.08 17.13 -3.83
N SER A 21 -9.23 17.69 -4.16
CA SER A 21 -9.59 19.10 -3.90
C SER A 21 -9.79 19.45 -2.42
N LYS A 22 -9.89 18.47 -1.51
CA LYS A 22 -10.15 18.68 -0.08
C LYS A 22 -8.94 19.17 0.74
N PHE A 23 -7.71 19.14 0.21
CA PHE A 23 -6.48 19.45 0.96
C PHE A 23 -6.05 20.94 0.95
N GLY A 24 -6.95 21.85 0.72
CA GLY A 24 -6.61 23.27 0.75
C GLY A 24 -5.74 23.73 -0.43
N LEU A 25 -5.49 22.86 -1.42
CA LEU A 25 -4.75 23.17 -2.65
C LEU A 25 -5.65 23.74 -3.75
N GLY A 26 -6.92 23.95 -3.42
CA GLY A 26 -7.93 24.46 -4.36
C GLY A 26 -8.53 23.37 -5.25
N PRO A 27 -9.47 23.77 -6.15
CA PRO A 27 -10.17 22.86 -7.05
C PRO A 27 -9.29 22.38 -8.22
N GLU A 28 -8.18 23.08 -8.48
CA GLU A 28 -7.31 22.83 -9.63
C GLU A 28 -6.50 21.53 -9.46
N PRO A 29 -6.19 20.82 -10.55
CA PRO A 29 -5.33 19.66 -10.50
C PRO A 29 -3.89 20.06 -10.10
N HIS A 30 -3.25 19.28 -9.24
CA HIS A 30 -1.88 19.52 -8.77
C HIS A 30 -1.13 18.22 -8.60
N VAL A 31 0.18 18.30 -8.58
CA VAL A 31 1.08 17.14 -8.39
C VAL A 31 0.67 16.34 -7.15
N LYS A 32 0.73 15.01 -7.27
CA LYS A 32 0.24 14.02 -6.28
C LYS A 32 -1.27 13.95 -6.11
N GLY A 33 -2.02 14.84 -6.76
CA GLY A 33 -3.47 14.73 -6.84
C GLY A 33 -3.91 13.56 -7.71
N VAL A 34 -5.19 13.18 -7.56
CA VAL A 34 -5.83 12.12 -8.33
C VAL A 34 -6.98 12.70 -9.12
N LEU A 35 -7.00 12.45 -10.43
CA LEU A 35 -8.14 12.74 -11.29
C LEU A 35 -8.91 11.46 -11.56
N GLU A 36 -10.25 11.57 -11.67
CA GLU A 36 -11.14 10.48 -12.04
C GLU A 36 -12.04 10.89 -13.19
N VAL A 37 -12.23 9.99 -14.15
CA VAL A 37 -13.19 10.14 -15.22
C VAL A 37 -14.59 9.77 -14.71
N MET A 38 -15.54 10.69 -14.85
CA MET A 38 -16.93 10.52 -14.44
C MET A 38 -17.85 10.55 -15.65
N TYR A 39 -18.82 9.64 -15.73
CA TYR A 39 -19.84 9.59 -16.78
C TYR A 39 -21.07 8.81 -16.32
N LYS A 40 -22.16 8.92 -17.08
CA LYS A 40 -23.34 8.08 -16.89
C LYS A 40 -23.30 6.97 -17.94
N TYR A 41 -23.25 5.74 -17.48
CA TYR A 41 -23.34 4.53 -18.30
C TYR A 41 -24.80 4.11 -18.50
N LYS A 42 -25.14 3.60 -19.68
CA LYS A 42 -26.45 3.04 -19.99
C LYS A 42 -26.30 1.88 -20.97
N SER A 43 -26.87 0.73 -20.62
CA SER A 43 -27.10 -0.41 -21.50
C SER A 43 -28.58 -0.52 -21.85
N ALA A 44 -28.90 -0.71 -23.12
CA ALA A 44 -30.27 -0.98 -23.59
C ALA A 44 -30.82 -2.32 -23.05
N GLN A 45 -29.92 -3.27 -22.81
CA GLN A 45 -30.21 -4.60 -22.27
C GLN A 45 -30.09 -4.68 -20.73
N LYS A 46 -29.84 -3.55 -20.06
CA LYS A 46 -29.64 -3.46 -18.61
C LYS A 46 -28.47 -4.32 -18.10
N LEU A 47 -27.46 -4.54 -18.94
CA LEU A 47 -26.24 -5.24 -18.57
C LEU A 47 -25.32 -4.33 -17.77
N GLU A 48 -24.54 -4.94 -16.87
CA GLU A 48 -23.52 -4.22 -16.10
C GLU A 48 -22.34 -3.81 -16.99
N GLU A 49 -21.67 -2.73 -16.60
CA GLU A 49 -20.46 -2.25 -17.22
C GLU A 49 -19.28 -3.17 -16.89
N ASN A 50 -18.56 -3.62 -17.93
CA ASN A 50 -17.38 -4.46 -17.78
C ASN A 50 -16.44 -4.32 -18.98
N GLY A 51 -15.14 -4.15 -18.72
CA GLY A 51 -14.13 -4.06 -19.77
C GLY A 51 -14.05 -2.67 -20.46
N THR A 52 -14.60 -1.63 -19.84
CA THR A 52 -14.48 -0.25 -20.32
C THR A 52 -13.02 0.14 -20.46
N GLN A 53 -12.69 0.79 -21.56
CA GLN A 53 -11.33 1.24 -21.92
C GLN A 53 -11.20 2.73 -21.69
N TYR A 54 -10.07 3.13 -21.09
CA TYR A 54 -9.70 4.53 -20.84
C TYR A 54 -8.36 4.79 -21.51
N GLN A 55 -8.23 5.98 -22.12
CA GLN A 55 -6.98 6.46 -22.67
C GLN A 55 -6.78 7.91 -22.30
N TRP A 56 -5.76 8.17 -21.51
CA TRP A 56 -5.37 9.53 -21.13
C TRP A 56 -4.42 10.14 -22.15
N TYR A 57 -4.55 11.44 -22.31
CA TYR A 57 -3.73 12.27 -23.20
C TYR A 57 -3.28 13.52 -22.47
N ILE A 58 -2.13 14.07 -22.88
CA ILE A 58 -1.50 15.24 -22.29
C ILE A 58 -1.07 16.23 -23.36
N SER A 59 -1.13 17.53 -23.05
CA SER A 59 -0.71 18.62 -23.94
C SER A 59 -0.08 19.77 -23.16
N ASP A 60 0.84 20.49 -23.80
CA ASP A 60 1.45 21.71 -23.25
C ASP A 60 0.50 22.92 -23.33
N SER A 61 -0.58 22.85 -24.10
CA SER A 61 -1.60 23.92 -24.17
C SER A 61 -3.01 23.33 -24.23
N LYS A 62 -3.98 24.09 -23.70
CA LYS A 62 -5.38 23.67 -23.59
C LYS A 62 -6.01 23.29 -24.94
N ASP A 63 -5.70 24.07 -25.95
CA ASP A 63 -6.26 23.94 -27.31
C ASP A 63 -5.24 23.35 -28.29
N GLY A 64 -4.11 22.81 -27.79
CA GLY A 64 -3.03 22.25 -28.59
C GLY A 64 -3.23 20.79 -28.97
N SER A 65 -2.18 20.22 -29.54
CA SER A 65 -2.13 18.80 -29.87
C SER A 65 -1.91 17.96 -28.61
N TYR A 66 -2.70 16.91 -28.45
CA TYR A 66 -2.64 16.00 -27.31
C TYR A 66 -1.91 14.72 -27.69
N THR A 67 -0.90 14.35 -26.94
CA THR A 67 -0.19 13.06 -27.06
C THR A 67 -0.72 12.05 -26.07
N LYS A 68 -0.74 10.79 -26.47
CA LYS A 68 -1.18 9.68 -25.66
C LYS A 68 -0.23 9.46 -24.49
N LEU A 69 -0.76 9.33 -23.28
CA LEU A 69 0.00 8.86 -22.12
C LEU A 69 0.10 7.34 -22.18
N GLN A 70 1.32 6.85 -22.39
CA GLN A 70 1.60 5.43 -22.47
C GLN A 70 1.42 4.77 -21.10
N GLY A 71 0.81 3.57 -21.08
CA GLY A 71 0.67 2.76 -19.87
C GLY A 71 -0.34 3.27 -18.83
N ILE A 72 -1.10 4.34 -19.13
CA ILE A 72 -2.14 4.85 -18.23
C ILE A 72 -3.51 4.45 -18.79
N HIS A 73 -4.04 3.35 -18.25
CA HIS A 73 -5.28 2.70 -18.73
C HIS A 73 -6.42 2.71 -17.71
N GLY A 74 -6.19 3.28 -16.53
CA GLY A 74 -7.17 3.32 -15.46
C GLY A 74 -8.20 4.43 -15.62
N LYS A 75 -9.35 4.27 -14.94
CA LYS A 75 -10.37 5.31 -14.76
C LYS A 75 -9.82 6.53 -14.01
N THR A 76 -8.78 6.33 -13.21
CA THR A 76 -8.07 7.34 -12.43
C THR A 76 -6.65 7.53 -12.93
N ILE A 77 -6.11 8.73 -12.71
CA ILE A 77 -4.70 9.05 -12.94
C ILE A 77 -4.14 9.83 -11.77
N ILE A 78 -2.94 9.46 -11.31
CA ILE A 78 -2.17 10.19 -10.30
C ILE A 78 -1.27 11.19 -11.03
N LEU A 79 -1.29 12.45 -10.59
CA LEU A 79 -0.54 13.53 -11.25
C LEU A 79 0.90 13.56 -10.79
N LEU A 80 1.82 13.48 -11.74
CA LEU A 80 3.27 13.46 -11.53
C LEU A 80 3.89 14.84 -11.80
N ASN A 81 5.13 15.03 -11.34
CA ASN A 81 5.89 16.28 -11.56
C ASN A 81 6.01 16.63 -13.05
N ASP A 82 6.14 15.64 -13.92
CA ASP A 82 6.28 15.83 -15.38
C ASP A 82 5.01 16.38 -16.04
N TYR A 83 3.90 16.43 -15.30
CA TYR A 83 2.61 16.97 -15.79
C TYR A 83 2.42 18.45 -15.42
N VAL A 84 3.32 19.07 -14.67
CA VAL A 84 3.21 20.47 -14.26
C VAL A 84 3.09 21.39 -15.49
N GLY A 85 2.12 22.29 -15.44
CA GLY A 85 1.81 23.22 -16.54
C GLY A 85 1.01 22.61 -17.69
N LYS A 86 0.79 21.29 -17.68
CA LYS A 86 0.13 20.59 -18.80
C LYS A 86 -1.36 20.34 -18.54
N TYR A 87 -2.09 20.09 -19.61
CA TYR A 87 -3.52 19.83 -19.66
C TYR A 87 -3.77 18.35 -20.00
N LEU A 88 -4.75 17.75 -19.35
CA LEU A 88 -5.12 16.35 -19.59
C LEU A 88 -6.54 16.23 -20.11
N LYS A 89 -6.78 15.18 -20.90
CA LYS A 89 -8.12 14.71 -21.28
C LYS A 89 -8.13 13.18 -21.35
N CYS A 90 -9.31 12.59 -21.30
CA CYS A 90 -9.46 11.14 -21.37
C CYS A 90 -10.51 10.76 -22.41
N GLU A 91 -10.17 9.77 -23.23
CA GLU A 91 -11.11 9.05 -24.09
C GLU A 91 -11.65 7.83 -23.34
N VAL A 92 -12.97 7.60 -23.47
CA VAL A 92 -13.66 6.49 -22.84
C VAL A 92 -14.46 5.72 -23.88
N THR A 93 -14.24 4.41 -23.90
CA THR A 93 -15.02 3.44 -24.66
C THR A 93 -15.65 2.46 -23.68
N ALA A 94 -16.89 2.73 -23.25
CA ALA A 94 -17.59 1.86 -22.33
C ALA A 94 -17.98 0.54 -22.99
N GLN A 95 -18.00 -0.53 -22.19
CA GLN A 95 -18.34 -1.87 -22.62
C GLN A 95 -19.23 -2.55 -21.58
N ASP A 96 -20.18 -3.39 -22.02
CA ASP A 96 -20.98 -4.23 -21.14
C ASP A 96 -20.40 -5.63 -20.92
N THR A 97 -21.03 -6.42 -20.06
CA THR A 97 -20.62 -7.80 -19.75
C THR A 97 -20.69 -8.78 -20.94
N GLN A 98 -21.36 -8.41 -22.04
CA GLN A 98 -21.41 -9.18 -23.28
C GLN A 98 -20.42 -8.67 -24.33
N GLY A 99 -19.63 -7.65 -24.02
CA GLY A 99 -18.63 -7.09 -24.95
C GLY A 99 -19.18 -6.04 -25.92
N ASN A 100 -20.45 -5.62 -25.80
CA ASN A 100 -20.97 -4.54 -26.61
C ASN A 100 -20.33 -3.21 -26.20
N LYS A 101 -19.85 -2.43 -27.18
CA LYS A 101 -19.11 -1.19 -26.94
C LYS A 101 -19.93 0.05 -27.28
N ALA A 102 -19.77 1.08 -26.46
CA ALA A 102 -20.24 2.42 -26.76
C ALA A 102 -19.34 3.08 -27.83
N LYS A 103 -19.87 4.11 -28.48
CA LYS A 103 -19.03 5.04 -29.24
C LYS A 103 -18.04 5.71 -28.27
N THR A 104 -16.76 5.74 -28.65
CA THR A 104 -15.73 6.46 -27.89
C THR A 104 -16.07 7.94 -27.81
N ILE A 105 -16.01 8.51 -26.60
CA ILE A 105 -16.12 9.95 -26.39
C ILE A 105 -14.91 10.46 -25.58
N THR A 106 -14.60 11.73 -25.80
CA THR A 106 -13.44 12.41 -25.19
C THR A 106 -13.93 13.47 -24.21
N SER A 107 -13.29 13.56 -23.04
CA SER A 107 -13.58 14.62 -22.07
C SER A 107 -13.11 15.99 -22.55
N ALA A 108 -13.67 17.07 -21.98
CA ALA A 108 -13.02 18.37 -22.06
C ALA A 108 -11.62 18.30 -21.41
N PRO A 109 -10.68 19.18 -21.83
CA PRO A 109 -9.40 19.34 -21.17
C PRO A 109 -9.57 19.80 -19.71
N THR A 110 -8.66 19.33 -18.82
CA THR A 110 -8.55 19.88 -17.46
C THR A 110 -8.01 21.31 -17.48
N SER A 111 -7.95 21.96 -16.30
CA SER A 111 -7.01 23.07 -16.08
C SER A 111 -5.58 22.52 -16.09
N ALA A 112 -4.60 23.43 -16.18
CA ALA A 112 -3.18 23.08 -16.09
C ALA A 112 -2.86 22.47 -14.70
N VAL A 113 -2.04 21.45 -14.69
CA VAL A 113 -1.56 20.85 -13.43
C VAL A 113 -0.63 21.82 -12.71
N LEU A 114 -0.94 22.12 -11.45
CA LEU A 114 -0.15 23.02 -10.63
C LEU A 114 1.00 22.29 -9.94
N TYR A 115 2.11 23.00 -9.80
CA TYR A 115 3.24 22.54 -8.98
C TYR A 115 2.89 22.66 -7.48
N THR A 116 3.39 21.72 -6.69
CA THR A 116 3.29 21.74 -5.23
C THR A 116 4.67 21.47 -4.64
N ILE A 117 5.11 22.32 -3.72
CA ILE A 117 6.37 22.08 -2.98
C ILE A 117 6.13 20.91 -2.02
N GLY A 118 6.90 19.84 -2.19
CA GLY A 118 6.75 18.63 -1.41
C GLY A 118 5.47 17.86 -1.73
N ASN A 119 4.97 17.10 -0.77
CA ASN A 119 3.74 16.33 -0.89
C ASN A 119 2.82 16.55 0.31
N PRO A 120 1.78 17.39 0.21
CA PRO A 120 0.85 17.66 1.32
C PRO A 120 0.12 16.42 1.86
N LEU A 121 0.01 15.36 1.07
CA LEU A 121 -0.54 14.09 1.55
C LEU A 121 0.25 13.53 2.73
N THR A 122 1.53 13.87 2.84
CA THR A 122 2.44 13.40 3.89
C THR A 122 2.49 14.32 5.12
N ASP A 123 1.69 15.39 5.19
CA ASP A 123 1.75 16.34 6.31
C ASP A 123 1.44 15.65 7.64
N TRP A 124 0.38 14.86 7.69
CA TRP A 124 0.02 14.09 8.88
C TRP A 124 1.12 13.10 9.30
N PHE A 125 1.84 12.53 8.32
CA PHE A 125 2.91 11.55 8.57
C PHE A 125 4.14 12.24 9.14
N TYR A 126 4.48 13.40 8.61
CA TYR A 126 5.52 14.27 9.15
C TYR A 126 5.22 14.72 10.59
N GLU A 127 4.00 15.20 10.84
CA GLU A 127 3.54 15.63 12.16
C GLU A 127 3.51 14.48 13.18
N ALA A 128 3.26 13.27 12.70
CA ALA A 128 3.31 12.06 13.51
C ALA A 128 4.70 11.81 14.12
N ARG A 129 5.77 12.19 13.45
CA ARG A 129 7.18 12.04 13.84
C ARG A 129 7.62 10.59 13.98
N TYR A 130 6.88 9.75 14.73
CA TYR A 130 7.21 8.36 14.91
C TYR A 130 5.99 7.44 15.05
N GLY A 131 6.15 6.21 14.61
CA GLY A 131 5.17 5.14 14.71
C GLY A 131 5.83 3.77 14.91
N LEU A 132 5.00 2.74 15.04
CA LEU A 132 5.45 1.36 15.19
C LEU A 132 5.22 0.57 13.91
N SER A 133 6.05 -0.45 13.68
CA SER A 133 5.80 -1.51 12.70
C SER A 133 5.67 -2.84 13.41
N HIS A 134 4.81 -3.73 12.91
CA HIS A 134 4.63 -5.06 13.49
C HIS A 134 4.61 -6.13 12.42
N HIS A 135 5.47 -7.13 12.58
CA HIS A 135 5.51 -8.33 11.76
C HIS A 135 4.71 -9.46 12.41
N LEU A 136 3.37 -9.34 12.40
CA LEU A 136 2.46 -10.42 12.82
C LEU A 136 2.24 -11.36 11.64
N LEU A 137 3.18 -12.24 11.40
CA LEU A 137 3.26 -13.09 10.21
C LEU A 137 3.41 -14.56 10.58
N LYS A 138 2.81 -15.46 9.79
CA LYS A 138 2.98 -16.92 9.95
C LYS A 138 4.45 -17.30 10.03
N GLU A 139 5.26 -16.78 9.11
CA GLU A 139 6.68 -17.09 9.05
C GLU A 139 7.46 -16.68 10.30
N PHE A 140 7.08 -15.64 10.99
CA PHE A 140 7.74 -15.20 12.24
C PHE A 140 7.22 -15.96 13.45
N ILE A 141 5.95 -16.37 13.42
CA ILE A 141 5.31 -17.13 14.48
C ILE A 141 5.86 -18.55 14.59
N GLU A 142 6.34 -19.14 13.49
CA GLU A 142 6.88 -20.50 13.44
C GLU A 142 8.39 -20.57 13.68
N ARG A 143 9.08 -19.44 13.89
CA ARG A 143 10.54 -19.45 14.12
C ARG A 143 10.92 -19.92 15.50
N ASP A 144 12.12 -20.49 15.62
CA ASP A 144 12.64 -21.07 16.88
C ASP A 144 12.77 -20.06 18.03
N PHE A 145 12.96 -18.76 17.71
CA PHE A 145 13.02 -17.69 18.71
C PHE A 145 11.65 -17.26 19.22
N THR A 146 10.55 -17.63 18.55
CA THR A 146 9.20 -17.28 18.99
C THR A 146 8.84 -18.11 20.22
N PRO A 147 8.43 -17.47 21.34
CA PRO A 147 8.01 -18.20 22.53
C PRO A 147 6.93 -19.23 22.20
N LYS A 148 7.03 -20.42 22.81
CA LYS A 148 6.14 -21.56 22.49
C LYS A 148 4.64 -21.23 22.59
N GLN A 149 4.25 -20.38 23.53
CA GLN A 149 2.87 -19.93 23.70
C GLN A 149 2.38 -19.04 22.55
N ASP A 150 3.30 -18.43 21.80
CA ASP A 150 3.00 -17.56 20.66
C ASP A 150 3.10 -18.32 19.32
N GLN A 151 3.49 -19.59 19.33
CA GLN A 151 3.63 -20.39 18.10
C GLN A 151 2.26 -20.94 17.64
N TRP A 152 2.07 -20.94 16.34
CA TRP A 152 0.92 -21.60 15.73
C TRP A 152 1.20 -23.08 15.49
N ASP A 153 0.25 -23.93 15.87
CA ASP A 153 0.25 -25.36 15.62
C ASP A 153 -0.98 -25.73 14.77
N ALA A 154 -0.76 -25.98 13.50
CA ALA A 154 -1.81 -26.32 12.53
C ALA A 154 -2.58 -27.62 12.88
N ASN A 155 -2.01 -28.51 13.73
CA ASN A 155 -2.69 -29.71 14.19
C ASN A 155 -3.69 -29.43 15.31
N LYS A 156 -3.63 -28.27 15.95
CA LYS A 156 -4.48 -27.90 17.09
C LYS A 156 -5.55 -26.88 16.73
N GLN A 157 -5.24 -25.98 15.81
CA GLN A 157 -6.13 -24.87 15.45
C GLN A 157 -5.89 -24.39 14.03
N THR A 158 -6.94 -23.88 13.40
CA THR A 158 -6.84 -23.21 12.10
C THR A 158 -6.13 -21.86 12.24
N TRP A 159 -5.62 -21.32 11.11
CA TRP A 159 -5.05 -19.97 11.07
C TRP A 159 -6.03 -18.91 11.61
N SER A 160 -7.31 -18.98 11.19
CA SER A 160 -8.33 -18.05 11.68
C SER A 160 -8.50 -18.11 13.20
N GLN A 161 -8.60 -19.33 13.79
CA GLN A 161 -8.71 -19.48 15.25
C GLN A 161 -7.47 -18.96 15.98
N PHE A 162 -6.30 -19.06 15.36
CA PHE A 162 -5.08 -18.49 15.94
C PHE A 162 -5.13 -16.96 15.96
N ILE A 163 -5.55 -16.33 14.86
CA ILE A 163 -5.72 -14.87 14.76
C ILE A 163 -6.86 -14.35 15.64
N ASP A 164 -7.88 -15.15 15.92
CA ASP A 164 -9.01 -14.79 16.79
C ASP A 164 -8.59 -14.50 18.24
N GLN A 165 -7.39 -14.97 18.66
CA GLN A 165 -6.85 -14.72 19.99
C GLN A 165 -6.33 -13.27 20.20
N PHE A 166 -6.22 -12.47 19.15
CA PHE A 166 -5.67 -11.12 19.24
C PHE A 166 -6.61 -10.17 20.00
N ASP A 167 -6.14 -9.65 21.13
CA ASP A 167 -6.86 -8.68 21.97
C ASP A 167 -6.60 -7.25 21.47
N VAL A 168 -7.48 -6.76 20.59
CA VAL A 168 -7.35 -5.45 19.97
C VAL A 168 -7.41 -4.29 20.97
N PRO A 169 -8.34 -4.23 21.95
CA PRO A 169 -8.35 -3.16 22.97
C PRO A 169 -7.07 -3.10 23.80
N LYS A 170 -6.55 -4.25 24.23
CA LYS A 170 -5.30 -4.33 24.99
C LYS A 170 -4.11 -3.84 24.16
N TYR A 171 -4.02 -4.27 22.90
CA TYR A 171 -3.01 -3.83 21.97
C TYR A 171 -3.03 -2.32 21.76
N ALA A 172 -4.21 -1.76 21.45
CA ALA A 172 -4.35 -0.34 21.16
C ALA A 172 -3.99 0.54 22.37
N LYS A 173 -4.33 0.09 23.59
CA LYS A 173 -3.92 0.77 24.82
C LYS A 173 -2.39 0.84 24.95
N GLN A 174 -1.69 -0.29 24.74
CA GLN A 174 -0.22 -0.32 24.80
C GLN A 174 0.41 0.59 23.72
N VAL A 175 -0.08 0.53 22.47
CA VAL A 175 0.40 1.42 21.41
C VAL A 175 0.24 2.89 21.80
N ASN A 176 -0.91 3.29 22.34
CA ASN A 176 -1.13 4.67 22.81
C ASN A 176 -0.18 5.05 23.94
N GLU A 177 0.14 4.12 24.84
CA GLU A 177 1.08 4.36 25.94
C GLU A 177 2.49 4.65 25.42
N THR A 178 2.92 4.09 24.29
CA THR A 178 4.23 4.39 23.67
C THR A 178 4.32 5.80 23.09
N GLY A 179 3.19 6.47 22.87
CA GLY A 179 3.15 7.79 22.21
C GLY A 179 3.25 7.75 20.69
N ALA A 180 3.32 6.57 20.07
CA ALA A 180 3.28 6.40 18.61
C ALA A 180 2.00 7.01 18.03
N LYS A 181 2.12 7.61 16.84
CA LYS A 181 1.00 8.29 16.17
C LYS A 181 0.46 7.52 14.97
N PHE A 182 1.13 6.47 14.58
CA PHE A 182 0.65 5.53 13.59
C PHE A 182 1.25 4.13 13.82
N VAL A 183 0.63 3.15 13.17
CA VAL A 183 1.10 1.76 13.12
C VAL A 183 1.20 1.33 11.67
N LEU A 184 2.30 0.68 11.30
CA LEU A 184 2.47 -0.08 10.07
C LEU A 184 2.26 -1.56 10.40
N LEU A 185 1.14 -2.14 9.96
CA LEU A 185 0.78 -3.54 10.24
C LEU A 185 0.98 -4.40 9.00
N THR A 186 1.69 -5.51 9.13
CA THR A 186 1.85 -6.46 8.03
C THR A 186 0.56 -7.24 7.78
N LEU A 187 0.14 -7.32 6.52
CA LEU A 187 -0.97 -8.19 6.09
C LEU A 187 -0.50 -9.62 5.86
N ASN A 188 0.61 -9.73 5.15
CA ASN A 188 1.37 -10.95 4.90
C ASN A 188 2.79 -10.58 4.47
N GLN A 189 3.64 -11.59 4.25
CA GLN A 189 4.94 -11.43 3.57
C GLN A 189 5.17 -12.58 2.59
N ASN A 190 5.84 -13.63 2.98
CA ASN A 190 6.30 -14.68 2.05
C ASN A 190 5.41 -15.94 2.00
N SER A 191 4.58 -16.18 3.01
CA SER A 191 3.85 -17.44 3.17
C SER A 191 2.48 -17.50 2.49
N GLY A 192 1.94 -16.36 2.05
CA GLY A 192 0.59 -16.28 1.50
C GLY A 192 -0.54 -16.35 2.53
N TYR A 193 -0.24 -16.37 3.84
CA TYR A 193 -1.24 -16.30 4.90
C TYR A 193 -1.57 -14.86 5.26
N TYR A 194 -2.88 -14.53 5.34
CA TYR A 194 -3.38 -13.19 5.59
C TYR A 194 -4.17 -13.10 6.89
N ILE A 195 -4.05 -11.99 7.59
CA ILE A 195 -4.79 -11.69 8.82
C ILE A 195 -6.17 -11.04 8.57
N THR A 196 -6.65 -11.12 7.33
CA THR A 196 -7.93 -10.57 6.86
C THR A 196 -8.49 -11.44 5.73
N PRO A 197 -9.81 -11.50 5.52
CA PRO A 197 -10.38 -12.11 4.33
C PRO A 197 -10.07 -11.28 3.08
N ILE A 198 -9.81 -11.93 1.95
CA ILE A 198 -9.58 -11.30 0.64
C ILE A 198 -10.35 -12.07 -0.42
N ALA A 199 -11.46 -11.50 -0.90
CA ALA A 199 -12.35 -12.16 -1.85
C ALA A 199 -11.69 -12.43 -3.21
N ALA A 200 -10.82 -11.50 -3.65
CA ALA A 200 -10.01 -11.71 -4.85
C ALA A 200 -9.09 -12.92 -4.72
N TYR A 201 -8.46 -13.13 -3.55
CA TYR A 201 -7.63 -14.31 -3.30
C TYR A 201 -8.45 -15.60 -3.39
N ASP A 202 -9.60 -15.64 -2.73
CA ASP A 202 -10.52 -16.80 -2.78
C ASP A 202 -10.96 -17.13 -4.20
N LYS A 203 -11.28 -16.11 -5.00
CA LYS A 203 -11.65 -16.26 -6.41
C LYS A 203 -10.54 -16.97 -7.21
N TYR A 204 -9.29 -16.56 -7.04
CA TYR A 204 -8.16 -17.14 -7.76
C TYR A 204 -7.77 -18.53 -7.23
N MET A 205 -7.88 -18.75 -5.91
CA MET A 205 -7.71 -20.08 -5.31
C MET A 205 -8.73 -21.07 -5.86
N ARG A 206 -10.01 -20.68 -5.99
CA ARG A 206 -11.05 -21.53 -6.61
C ARG A 206 -10.77 -21.77 -8.09
N LYS A 207 -10.35 -20.74 -8.83
CA LYS A 207 -9.98 -20.87 -10.25
C LYS A 207 -8.84 -21.86 -10.46
N ALA A 208 -7.87 -21.90 -9.55
CA ALA A 208 -6.76 -22.85 -9.55
C ALA A 208 -7.13 -24.24 -9.03
N GLY A 209 -8.36 -24.46 -8.55
CA GLY A 209 -8.79 -25.73 -7.97
C GLY A 209 -8.23 -26.04 -6.57
N LEU A 210 -7.63 -25.02 -5.92
CA LEU A 210 -7.05 -25.16 -4.59
C LEU A 210 -8.05 -24.87 -3.46
N LEU A 211 -9.22 -24.31 -3.77
CA LEU A 211 -10.28 -23.98 -2.83
C LEU A 211 -11.62 -24.40 -3.39
N GLY A 212 -12.37 -25.18 -2.59
CA GLY A 212 -13.76 -25.54 -2.87
C GLY A 212 -14.75 -24.50 -2.34
N ASN A 213 -15.88 -24.97 -1.79
CA ASN A 213 -16.88 -24.12 -1.14
C ASN A 213 -16.50 -23.72 0.30
N GLU A 214 -15.49 -24.37 0.87
CA GLU A 214 -15.02 -24.09 2.21
C GLU A 214 -14.32 -22.73 2.30
N PRO A 215 -14.27 -22.12 3.50
CA PRO A 215 -13.48 -20.93 3.74
C PRO A 215 -11.99 -21.15 3.42
N ASN A 216 -11.33 -20.12 2.91
CA ASN A 216 -9.90 -20.18 2.61
C ASN A 216 -9.10 -20.40 3.91
N PRO A 217 -8.34 -21.50 4.02
CA PRO A 217 -7.57 -21.80 5.23
C PRO A 217 -6.37 -20.86 5.43
N MET A 218 -5.97 -20.11 4.40
CA MET A 218 -4.84 -19.19 4.43
C MET A 218 -5.24 -17.75 4.78
N THR A 219 -6.54 -17.48 5.00
CA THR A 219 -7.04 -16.17 5.41
C THR A 219 -7.75 -16.27 6.76
N SER A 220 -7.62 -15.23 7.59
CA SER A 220 -8.49 -15.09 8.76
C SER A 220 -9.93 -14.79 8.31
N LYS A 221 -10.92 -15.37 8.99
CA LYS A 221 -12.32 -14.96 8.84
C LYS A 221 -12.59 -13.60 9.47
N ARG A 222 -11.82 -13.30 10.51
CA ARG A 222 -11.80 -12.00 11.19
C ARG A 222 -11.05 -10.99 10.34
N ASP A 223 -11.58 -9.79 10.20
CA ASP A 223 -10.87 -8.67 9.60
C ASP A 223 -10.10 -7.92 10.69
N LEU A 224 -8.98 -8.51 11.14
CA LEU A 224 -8.16 -7.97 12.20
C LEU A 224 -7.64 -6.55 11.90
N PRO A 225 -7.16 -6.23 10.67
CA PRO A 225 -6.78 -4.87 10.34
C PRO A 225 -7.89 -3.84 10.53
N LEU A 226 -9.13 -4.15 10.13
CA LEU A 226 -10.27 -3.23 10.31
C LEU A 226 -10.57 -2.98 11.78
N GLU A 227 -10.50 -4.00 12.62
CA GLU A 227 -10.70 -3.87 14.06
C GLU A 227 -9.60 -3.00 14.69
N ILE A 228 -8.33 -3.24 14.33
CA ILE A 228 -7.19 -2.42 14.77
C ILE A 228 -7.34 -0.97 14.32
N ILE A 229 -7.71 -0.74 13.05
CA ILE A 229 -7.97 0.60 12.52
C ILE A 229 -9.02 1.34 13.36
N ASN A 230 -10.16 0.67 13.63
CA ASN A 230 -11.25 1.27 14.38
C ASN A 230 -10.88 1.54 15.84
N GLU A 231 -10.11 0.66 16.49
CA GLU A 231 -9.72 0.80 17.88
C GLU A 231 -8.66 1.88 18.06
N LEU A 232 -7.62 1.89 17.23
CA LEU A 232 -6.56 2.89 17.25
C LEU A 232 -7.07 4.30 16.91
N ALA A 233 -8.10 4.41 16.09
CA ALA A 233 -8.75 5.69 15.76
C ALA A 233 -9.31 6.39 17.00
N LYS A 234 -9.74 5.65 18.05
CA LYS A 234 -10.19 6.22 19.32
C LYS A 234 -9.10 7.01 20.04
N TYR A 235 -7.84 6.71 19.77
CA TYR A 235 -6.66 7.40 20.31
C TYR A 235 -6.04 8.39 19.31
N GLY A 236 -6.67 8.60 18.15
CA GLY A 236 -6.12 9.45 17.09
C GLY A 236 -4.90 8.85 16.40
N ILE A 237 -4.69 7.55 16.52
CA ILE A 237 -3.55 6.81 15.92
C ILE A 237 -3.98 6.26 14.57
N LYS A 238 -3.20 6.56 13.53
CA LYS A 238 -3.47 6.11 12.16
C LYS A 238 -2.88 4.73 11.89
N VAL A 239 -3.45 4.02 10.90
CA VAL A 239 -2.92 2.71 10.47
C VAL A 239 -2.50 2.79 9.02
N MET A 240 -1.34 2.24 8.73
CA MET A 240 -0.83 1.89 7.41
C MET A 240 -0.71 0.37 7.32
N LEU A 241 -0.83 -0.19 6.14
CA LEU A 241 -0.67 -1.62 5.91
C LEU A 241 0.58 -1.90 5.07
N TYR A 242 1.33 -2.90 5.49
CA TYR A 242 2.43 -3.46 4.74
C TYR A 242 1.94 -4.63 3.88
N HIS A 243 2.37 -4.66 2.63
CA HIS A 243 2.16 -5.79 1.72
C HIS A 243 3.37 -5.91 0.77
N PRO A 244 3.84 -7.12 0.44
CA PRO A 244 4.90 -7.26 -0.55
C PRO A 244 4.41 -6.93 -1.95
N SER A 245 5.27 -6.34 -2.78
CA SER A 245 5.04 -6.16 -4.21
C SER A 245 5.19 -7.46 -5.01
N ASN A 246 5.83 -8.45 -4.40
CA ASN A 246 6.06 -9.79 -4.95
C ASN A 246 5.00 -10.78 -4.47
N PRO A 247 4.73 -11.84 -5.25
CA PRO A 247 3.90 -12.93 -4.77
C PRO A 247 4.56 -13.67 -3.61
N PRO A 248 3.78 -14.40 -2.80
CA PRO A 248 4.33 -15.29 -1.80
C PRO A 248 5.36 -16.25 -2.41
N HIS A 249 6.51 -16.40 -1.74
CA HIS A 249 7.59 -17.31 -2.18
C HIS A 249 8.19 -17.98 -0.95
N SER A 250 7.80 -19.19 -0.69
CA SER A 250 8.13 -19.90 0.54
C SER A 250 9.47 -20.63 0.54
N ALA A 251 10.43 -20.27 -0.31
CA ALA A 251 11.72 -20.96 -0.42
C ALA A 251 12.49 -21.10 0.91
N HIS A 252 12.18 -20.25 1.90
CA HIS A 252 12.81 -20.23 3.21
C HIS A 252 11.97 -20.83 4.35
N TRP A 253 10.75 -21.31 4.07
CA TRP A 253 9.79 -21.69 5.11
C TRP A 253 9.50 -23.19 5.09
N LYS A 254 9.18 -23.73 6.28
CA LYS A 254 8.87 -25.16 6.47
C LYS A 254 7.65 -25.64 5.69
N ASP A 255 6.79 -24.73 5.27
CA ASP A 255 5.61 -25.02 4.48
C ASP A 255 6.00 -25.14 3.01
N LYS A 256 5.96 -26.37 2.52
CA LYS A 256 6.39 -26.70 1.15
C LYS A 256 5.25 -26.71 0.13
N ASP A 257 4.06 -26.22 0.48
CA ASP A 257 2.97 -26.14 -0.48
C ASP A 257 3.12 -24.93 -1.41
N PHE A 258 4.01 -25.09 -2.38
CA PHE A 258 4.26 -24.09 -3.43
C PHE A 258 3.11 -23.95 -4.44
N ARG A 259 2.01 -24.73 -4.31
CA ARG A 259 0.90 -24.67 -5.29
C ARG A 259 0.26 -23.29 -5.34
N VAL A 260 0.09 -22.63 -4.22
CA VAL A 260 -0.42 -21.25 -4.21
C VAL A 260 0.48 -20.32 -5.03
N THR A 261 1.78 -20.39 -4.82
CA THR A 261 2.74 -19.56 -5.56
C THR A 261 2.73 -19.88 -7.06
N SER A 262 2.76 -21.17 -7.43
CA SER A 262 2.84 -21.59 -8.83
C SER A 262 1.50 -21.56 -9.56
N GLU A 263 0.39 -21.98 -8.91
CA GLU A 263 -0.90 -22.19 -9.57
C GLU A 263 -1.83 -20.96 -9.44
N VAL A 264 -1.68 -20.15 -8.38
CA VAL A 264 -2.48 -18.94 -8.18
C VAL A 264 -1.74 -17.71 -8.72
N PHE A 265 -0.49 -17.51 -8.33
CA PHE A 265 0.30 -16.35 -8.74
C PHE A 265 1.11 -16.58 -10.02
N HIS A 266 1.17 -17.81 -10.55
CA HIS A 266 2.00 -18.21 -11.68
C HIS A 266 3.46 -17.76 -11.51
N TYR A 267 3.98 -17.89 -10.31
CA TYR A 267 5.33 -17.50 -9.94
C TYR A 267 6.16 -18.75 -9.61
N THR A 268 7.38 -18.82 -10.13
CA THR A 268 8.29 -19.94 -9.85
C THR A 268 9.24 -19.52 -8.72
N PRO A 269 9.25 -20.26 -7.59
CA PRO A 269 10.20 -19.99 -6.52
C PRO A 269 11.65 -20.06 -7.01
N GLY A 270 12.47 -19.08 -6.65
CA GLY A 270 13.87 -18.99 -7.10
C GLY A 270 14.11 -18.11 -8.33
N GLN A 271 13.09 -17.64 -9.01
CA GLN A 271 13.23 -16.50 -9.92
C GLN A 271 13.49 -15.24 -9.05
N ASN A 272 14.48 -14.46 -9.43
CA ASN A 272 14.90 -13.27 -8.69
C ASN A 272 13.85 -12.15 -8.72
N GLY A 273 12.70 -12.41 -8.11
CA GLY A 273 11.79 -11.39 -7.66
C GLY A 273 10.96 -10.63 -8.69
N ALA A 274 11.07 -10.86 -10.00
CA ALA A 274 10.23 -10.18 -11.00
C ALA A 274 8.84 -10.82 -11.12
N PRO A 275 7.74 -10.18 -10.65
CA PRO A 275 6.40 -10.74 -10.75
C PRO A 275 5.88 -10.69 -12.20
N GLY A 276 5.31 -11.82 -12.67
CA GLY A 276 4.62 -11.89 -13.96
C GLY A 276 3.28 -11.15 -13.95
N ASP A 277 2.61 -11.09 -15.10
CA ASP A 277 1.34 -10.36 -15.27
C ASP A 277 0.25 -10.83 -14.30
N THR A 278 0.10 -12.14 -14.11
CA THR A 278 -0.88 -12.71 -13.19
C THR A 278 -0.62 -12.26 -11.75
N ALA A 279 0.64 -12.32 -11.29
CA ALA A 279 0.98 -11.88 -9.95
C ALA A 279 0.70 -10.38 -9.75
N ARG A 280 1.07 -9.53 -10.72
CA ARG A 280 0.80 -8.09 -10.67
C ARG A 280 -0.70 -7.80 -10.70
N GLN A 281 -1.47 -8.54 -11.50
CA GLN A 281 -2.93 -8.44 -11.52
C GLN A 281 -3.52 -8.75 -10.15
N LEU A 282 -3.13 -9.86 -9.52
CA LEU A 282 -3.64 -10.26 -8.21
C LEU A 282 -3.31 -9.21 -7.14
N VAL A 283 -2.07 -8.73 -7.10
CA VAL A 283 -1.67 -7.67 -6.15
C VAL A 283 -2.54 -6.43 -6.34
N ASN A 284 -2.78 -6.01 -7.59
CA ASN A 284 -3.66 -4.88 -7.88
C ASN A 284 -5.10 -5.12 -7.41
N GLU A 285 -5.67 -6.30 -7.66
CA GLU A 285 -7.01 -6.65 -7.21
C GLU A 285 -7.11 -6.69 -5.68
N PHE A 286 -6.09 -7.22 -4.98
CA PHE A 286 -6.04 -7.22 -3.51
C PHE A 286 -5.99 -5.79 -2.95
N MET A 287 -5.10 -4.94 -3.51
CA MET A 287 -4.98 -3.56 -3.05
C MET A 287 -6.23 -2.74 -3.33
N ALA A 288 -6.87 -2.96 -4.46
CA ALA A 288 -8.13 -2.31 -4.80
C ALA A 288 -9.26 -2.73 -3.84
N GLU A 289 -9.38 -4.02 -3.53
CA GLU A 289 -10.37 -4.55 -2.58
C GLU A 289 -10.16 -3.98 -1.18
N LEU A 290 -8.93 -4.09 -0.65
CA LEU A 290 -8.60 -3.61 0.69
C LEU A 290 -8.68 -2.07 0.78
N GLY A 291 -8.22 -1.39 -0.27
CA GLY A 291 -8.28 0.06 -0.38
C GLY A 291 -9.71 0.59 -0.32
N GLU A 292 -10.62 -0.05 -1.04
CA GLU A 292 -12.05 0.31 -1.06
C GLU A 292 -12.74 -0.05 0.27
N ARG A 293 -12.47 -1.27 0.81
CA ARG A 293 -13.03 -1.75 2.06
C ARG A 293 -12.72 -0.84 3.25
N TYR A 294 -11.46 -0.40 3.36
CA TYR A 294 -11.04 0.44 4.48
C TYR A 294 -11.24 1.94 4.23
N GLY A 295 -11.36 2.36 2.97
CA GLY A 295 -11.65 3.73 2.59
C GLY A 295 -10.73 4.76 3.24
N GLU A 296 -11.31 5.86 3.72
CA GLU A 296 -10.56 6.95 4.38
C GLU A 296 -9.98 6.57 5.75
N LYS A 297 -10.40 5.45 6.34
CA LYS A 297 -9.87 4.98 7.63
C LYS A 297 -8.44 4.46 7.52
N LEU A 298 -8.03 3.94 6.35
CA LEU A 298 -6.68 3.47 6.09
C LEU A 298 -5.81 4.61 5.58
N ALA A 299 -4.79 4.97 6.35
CA ALA A 299 -3.95 6.13 6.06
C ALA A 299 -2.87 5.89 5.01
N GLY A 300 -2.38 4.68 4.85
CA GLY A 300 -1.31 4.40 3.90
C GLY A 300 -1.09 2.93 3.59
N PHE A 301 -0.26 2.69 2.55
CA PHE A 301 0.36 1.41 2.27
C PHE A 301 1.88 1.56 2.20
N TRP A 302 2.57 0.52 2.64
CA TRP A 302 4.01 0.37 2.50
C TRP A 302 4.28 -0.96 1.78
N PHE A 303 4.86 -0.89 0.58
CA PHE A 303 5.07 -2.04 -0.28
C PHE A 303 6.51 -2.51 -0.21
N ASP A 304 6.70 -3.71 0.31
CA ASP A 304 8.02 -4.34 0.38
C ASP A 304 8.41 -5.06 -0.90
N GLY A 305 9.70 -5.40 -1.00
CA GLY A 305 10.21 -6.17 -2.12
C GLY A 305 10.25 -5.40 -3.45
N PHE A 306 10.15 -4.06 -3.42
CA PHE A 306 10.25 -3.23 -4.63
C PHE A 306 11.72 -2.97 -4.98
N TYR A 307 12.50 -4.05 -5.00
CA TYR A 307 13.93 -4.04 -5.32
C TYR A 307 14.14 -3.92 -6.83
N LYS A 308 15.40 -4.08 -7.28
CA LYS A 308 15.80 -3.81 -8.66
C LYS A 308 14.91 -4.49 -9.72
N GLU A 309 14.65 -5.78 -9.60
CA GLU A 309 13.92 -6.57 -10.59
C GLU A 309 12.41 -6.29 -10.56
N PRO A 310 11.71 -6.33 -9.41
CA PRO A 310 10.31 -5.92 -9.32
C PRO A 310 10.11 -4.47 -9.75
N ALA A 311 10.97 -3.55 -9.31
CA ALA A 311 10.89 -2.15 -9.70
C ALA A 311 11.01 -1.96 -11.23
N ALA A 312 11.92 -2.69 -11.88
CA ALA A 312 12.07 -2.62 -13.33
C ALA A 312 10.81 -3.10 -14.09
N VAL A 313 10.18 -4.17 -13.60
CA VAL A 313 8.98 -4.72 -14.25
C VAL A 313 7.76 -3.81 -14.03
N TYR A 314 7.56 -3.29 -12.81
CA TYR A 314 6.46 -2.37 -12.53
C TYR A 314 6.64 -1.01 -13.19
N ASN A 315 7.86 -0.45 -13.23
CA ASN A 315 8.13 0.85 -13.86
C ASN A 315 8.14 0.79 -15.41
N ASN A 316 8.11 -0.39 -16.01
CA ASN A 316 7.92 -0.53 -17.44
C ASN A 316 6.46 -0.28 -17.80
N MET A 317 6.16 0.91 -18.34
CA MET A 317 4.81 1.36 -18.67
C MET A 317 4.16 0.60 -19.84
N ASP A 318 4.91 -0.22 -20.57
CA ASP A 318 4.36 -1.10 -21.61
C ASP A 318 3.77 -2.40 -21.01
N ASN A 319 4.09 -2.71 -19.77
CA ASN A 319 3.55 -3.87 -19.08
C ASN A 319 2.10 -3.65 -18.65
N ALA A 320 1.28 -4.70 -18.74
CA ALA A 320 0.00 -4.73 -18.04
C ALA A 320 0.22 -4.72 -16.52
N TYR A 321 -0.70 -4.09 -15.78
CA TYR A 321 -0.61 -3.95 -14.33
C TYR A 321 0.72 -3.33 -13.88
N ASN A 322 1.12 -2.26 -14.53
CA ASN A 322 2.32 -1.49 -14.24
C ASN A 322 2.17 -0.67 -12.94
N ILE A 323 3.17 0.16 -12.65
CA ILE A 323 3.19 0.96 -11.41
C ILE A 323 2.04 1.97 -11.30
N ALA A 324 1.54 2.50 -12.41
CA ALA A 324 0.39 3.41 -12.38
C ALA A 324 -0.89 2.69 -11.96
N ASP A 325 -1.09 1.47 -12.45
CA ASP A 325 -2.22 0.62 -12.06
C ASP A 325 -2.11 0.22 -10.59
N PHE A 326 -0.93 -0.18 -10.14
CA PHE A 326 -0.67 -0.55 -8.76
C PHE A 326 -0.94 0.63 -7.80
N ALA A 327 -0.42 1.81 -8.10
CA ALA A 327 -0.63 3.01 -7.29
C ALA A 327 -2.11 3.42 -7.27
N SER A 328 -2.81 3.33 -8.42
CA SER A 328 -4.24 3.62 -8.52
C SER A 328 -5.07 2.63 -7.70
N ALA A 329 -4.74 1.34 -7.75
CA ALA A 329 -5.38 0.29 -6.94
C ALA A 329 -5.20 0.57 -5.43
N ALA A 330 -3.98 0.90 -5.01
CA ALA A 330 -3.68 1.24 -3.62
C ALA A 330 -4.41 2.49 -3.11
N LYS A 331 -4.69 3.47 -3.99
CA LYS A 331 -5.44 4.69 -3.63
C LYS A 331 -6.96 4.58 -3.81
N LYS A 332 -7.47 3.42 -4.25
CA LYS A 332 -8.91 3.20 -4.38
C LYS A 332 -9.61 3.36 -3.02
N GLY A 333 -10.75 4.03 -3.02
CA GLY A 333 -11.50 4.37 -1.80
C GLY A 333 -10.93 5.54 -0.96
N ASN A 334 -9.65 5.92 -1.18
CA ASN A 334 -9.05 7.09 -0.54
C ASN A 334 -7.91 7.67 -1.38
N PRO A 335 -8.15 8.72 -2.19
CA PRO A 335 -7.13 9.35 -3.03
C PRO A 335 -6.03 10.06 -2.19
N TYR A 336 -6.27 10.27 -0.91
CA TYR A 336 -5.37 10.93 0.04
C TYR A 336 -4.45 9.94 0.76
N ARG A 337 -4.65 8.64 0.56
CA ARG A 337 -3.80 7.59 1.14
C ARG A 337 -2.38 7.72 0.63
N ILE A 338 -1.41 7.76 1.55
CA ILE A 338 0.01 7.76 1.17
C ILE A 338 0.48 6.34 0.84
N ILE A 339 1.37 6.25 -0.14
CA ILE A 339 1.97 4.98 -0.55
C ILE A 339 3.48 5.12 -0.68
N ALA A 340 4.21 4.09 -0.28
CA ALA A 340 5.65 4.01 -0.48
C ALA A 340 6.07 2.61 -0.93
N TYR A 341 7.13 2.56 -1.71
CA TYR A 341 7.72 1.33 -2.24
C TYR A 341 9.13 1.17 -1.67
N ASN A 342 9.35 0.09 -0.91
CA ASN A 342 10.60 -0.16 -0.23
C ASN A 342 11.68 -0.62 -1.20
N THR A 343 12.79 0.10 -1.19
CA THR A 343 13.97 -0.18 -2.01
C THR A 343 14.97 -1.12 -1.33
N GLY A 344 14.71 -1.51 -0.07
CA GLY A 344 15.58 -2.38 0.73
C GLY A 344 16.74 -1.64 1.40
N TRP A 345 17.74 -2.42 1.84
CA TRP A 345 18.87 -1.93 2.64
C TRP A 345 19.91 -1.15 1.84
N ASP A 346 20.09 -1.51 0.56
CA ASP A 346 21.21 -0.98 -0.26
C ASP A 346 21.01 0.46 -0.73
N LYS A 347 19.76 0.92 -0.68
CA LYS A 347 19.37 2.24 -1.19
C LYS A 347 18.35 2.89 -0.25
N GLN A 348 18.76 3.05 0.99
CA GLN A 348 17.97 3.74 2.00
C GLN A 348 17.58 5.13 1.50
N PHE A 349 16.31 5.50 1.74
CA PHE A 349 15.78 6.83 1.43
C PHE A 349 15.81 7.20 -0.07
N HIS A 350 15.84 6.18 -0.92
CA HIS A 350 15.82 6.32 -2.37
C HIS A 350 14.38 6.25 -2.91
N LYS A 351 14.13 7.02 -3.97
CA LYS A 351 12.88 6.95 -4.71
C LYS A 351 13.01 5.93 -5.85
N SER A 352 12.30 4.83 -5.76
CA SER A 352 12.28 3.79 -6.80
C SER A 352 11.27 4.04 -7.92
N THR A 353 10.29 4.92 -7.68
CA THR A 353 9.21 5.25 -8.62
C THR A 353 8.63 6.63 -8.32
N PRO A 354 8.19 7.39 -9.37
CA PRO A 354 7.52 8.68 -9.17
C PRO A 354 6.18 8.58 -8.42
N TYR A 355 5.64 7.37 -8.26
CA TYR A 355 4.38 7.12 -7.57
C TYR A 355 4.52 7.02 -6.05
N SER A 356 5.73 6.89 -5.49
CA SER A 356 5.92 6.97 -4.03
C SER A 356 5.56 8.35 -3.51
N ASP A 357 4.85 8.40 -2.38
CA ASP A 357 4.50 9.64 -1.68
C ASP A 357 5.55 10.07 -0.67
N PHE A 358 6.30 9.12 -0.12
CA PHE A 358 7.48 9.34 0.72
C PHE A 358 8.55 8.32 0.39
N SER A 359 9.80 8.61 0.70
CA SER A 359 10.87 7.63 0.54
C SER A 359 10.80 6.62 1.68
N SER A 360 10.98 5.36 1.37
CA SER A 360 11.09 4.30 2.37
C SER A 360 12.43 3.62 2.26
N GLY A 361 12.96 3.21 3.40
CA GLY A 361 14.19 2.47 3.48
C GLY A 361 14.29 1.76 4.83
N GLU A 362 15.06 0.69 4.84
CA GLU A 362 15.31 -0.13 6.01
C GLU A 362 16.66 0.19 6.63
N ASP A 363 16.67 0.46 7.93
CA ASP A 363 17.88 0.55 8.73
C ASP A 363 17.74 -0.29 10.02
N PRO A 364 17.97 -1.60 9.93
CA PRO A 364 17.83 -2.48 11.07
C PRO A 364 18.81 -2.15 12.22
N ASN A 365 19.84 -1.37 11.92
CA ASN A 365 20.85 -0.95 12.91
C ASN A 365 20.52 0.40 13.58
N LEU A 366 19.49 1.13 13.13
CA LEU A 366 19.15 2.46 13.62
C LEU A 366 20.32 3.47 13.52
N LYS A 367 21.10 3.39 12.44
CA LYS A 367 22.27 4.25 12.20
C LYS A 367 22.03 5.33 11.13
N ALA A 368 20.88 5.24 10.43
CA ALA A 368 20.57 6.20 9.38
C ALA A 368 20.40 7.61 9.97
N ILE A 369 21.13 8.55 9.37
CA ILE A 369 21.06 9.96 9.70
C ILE A 369 20.52 10.70 8.47
N PRO A 370 19.22 11.06 8.46
CA PRO A 370 18.64 11.79 7.34
C PRO A 370 19.30 13.15 7.12
N SER A 371 19.20 13.67 5.89
CA SER A 371 19.53 15.07 5.61
C SER A 371 18.64 16.01 6.44
N GLU A 372 19.14 17.19 6.77
CA GLU A 372 18.39 18.16 7.55
C GLU A 372 17.31 18.83 6.71
N GLY A 373 16.08 18.90 7.27
CA GLY A 373 14.92 19.46 6.61
C GLY A 373 14.03 18.44 5.92
N ARG A 374 12.72 18.65 6.01
CA ARG A 374 11.68 17.72 5.55
C ARG A 374 11.79 17.30 4.08
N PHE A 375 12.27 18.19 3.22
CA PHE A 375 12.35 17.99 1.76
C PHE A 375 13.74 18.36 1.19
N ALA A 376 14.78 18.26 2.01
CA ALA A 376 16.11 18.75 1.65
C ALA A 376 16.94 17.76 0.81
N ASP A 377 16.54 16.48 0.81
CA ASP A 377 17.33 15.44 0.16
C ASP A 377 17.09 15.41 -1.36
N ASP A 378 18.17 15.56 -2.13
CA ASP A 378 18.13 15.52 -3.59
C ASP A 378 17.99 14.09 -4.13
N ASP A 379 18.55 13.08 -3.45
CA ASP A 379 18.43 11.66 -3.84
C ASP A 379 16.97 11.19 -3.75
N CYS A 380 16.25 11.67 -2.74
CA CYS A 380 14.82 11.43 -2.57
C CYS A 380 13.94 12.43 -3.36
N GLN A 381 14.51 13.26 -4.19
CA GLN A 381 13.80 14.29 -4.97
C GLN A 381 12.85 15.13 -4.09
N LYS A 382 13.37 15.60 -2.96
CA LYS A 382 12.65 16.41 -1.96
C LYS A 382 11.40 15.69 -1.39
N MET A 383 11.48 14.38 -1.22
CA MET A 383 10.45 13.60 -0.53
C MET A 383 10.74 13.55 0.97
N LEU A 384 9.67 13.36 1.76
CA LEU A 384 9.79 13.05 3.18
C LEU A 384 10.43 11.66 3.37
N TRP A 385 11.38 11.56 4.28
CA TRP A 385 11.98 10.27 4.63
C TRP A 385 11.15 9.51 5.67
N GLY A 386 10.90 8.23 5.40
CA GLY A 386 10.36 7.27 6.35
C GLY A 386 11.42 6.20 6.64
N VAL A 387 11.98 6.22 7.83
CA VAL A 387 13.04 5.31 8.27
C VAL A 387 12.42 4.13 9.01
N LEU A 388 12.49 2.93 8.45
CA LEU A 388 12.10 1.70 9.15
C LEU A 388 13.30 1.10 9.86
N GLY A 389 13.27 1.08 11.20
CA GLY A 389 14.33 0.56 12.04
C GLY A 389 13.87 -0.57 12.96
N SER A 390 14.78 -1.48 13.32
CA SER A 390 14.50 -2.61 14.19
C SER A 390 14.99 -2.37 15.62
N MET A 391 14.19 -2.75 16.59
CA MET A 391 14.54 -2.75 18.02
C MET A 391 15.18 -4.07 18.48
N ASP A 392 15.00 -5.11 17.72
CA ASP A 392 15.39 -6.48 18.04
C ASP A 392 16.87 -6.79 17.77
N ASN A 393 17.22 -8.06 17.94
CA ASN A 393 18.54 -8.58 17.63
C ASN A 393 18.73 -8.69 16.11
N PRO A 394 19.72 -8.02 15.51
CA PRO A 394 19.97 -8.04 14.07
C PRO A 394 20.27 -9.44 13.49
N VAL A 395 20.58 -10.42 14.37
CA VAL A 395 20.83 -11.81 13.95
C VAL A 395 19.53 -12.52 13.54
N HIS A 396 18.40 -12.15 14.12
CA HIS A 396 17.12 -12.84 13.91
C HIS A 396 16.16 -12.10 12.97
N GLY A 397 16.38 -10.81 12.72
CA GLY A 397 15.59 -9.98 11.82
C GLY A 397 14.34 -9.37 12.46
N TRP A 398 13.40 -8.96 11.63
CA TRP A 398 12.21 -8.21 12.02
C TRP A 398 11.24 -9.01 12.89
N GLY A 399 10.55 -8.34 13.81
CA GLY A 399 9.50 -8.94 14.65
C GLY A 399 10.01 -9.88 15.74
N CYS A 400 11.29 -9.85 16.06
CA CYS A 400 11.89 -10.71 17.09
C CYS A 400 11.65 -10.19 18.49
N PRO A 401 11.59 -11.08 19.51
CA PRO A 401 11.46 -10.68 20.90
C PRO A 401 12.77 -10.12 21.47
N GLY A 402 12.65 -9.28 22.49
CA GLY A 402 13.77 -8.68 23.19
C GLY A 402 14.39 -7.52 22.45
N THR A 403 15.51 -7.04 22.94
CA THR A 403 16.27 -5.96 22.32
C THR A 403 17.77 -6.20 22.44
N SER A 404 18.51 -5.85 21.38
CA SER A 404 19.98 -5.85 21.36
C SER A 404 20.58 -4.45 21.47
N LYS A 405 19.73 -3.43 21.55
CA LYS A 405 20.12 -2.02 21.55
C LYS A 405 19.86 -1.40 22.92
N GLU A 406 20.85 -0.64 23.39
CA GLU A 406 20.71 0.13 24.61
C GLU A 406 19.62 1.18 24.48
N THR A 407 18.85 1.41 25.55
CA THR A 407 17.74 2.37 25.56
C THR A 407 18.16 3.77 25.11
N ASN A 408 19.32 4.26 25.60
CA ASN A 408 19.85 5.57 25.22
C ASN A 408 20.17 5.65 23.70
N PHE A 409 20.61 4.57 23.11
CA PHE A 409 20.87 4.51 21.67
C PHE A 409 19.57 4.63 20.87
N VAL A 410 18.52 3.90 21.25
CA VAL A 410 17.20 3.94 20.62
C VAL A 410 16.59 5.36 20.74
N VAL A 411 16.66 5.95 21.93
CA VAL A 411 16.18 7.31 22.21
C VAL A 411 16.93 8.35 21.35
N ASN A 412 18.26 8.26 21.27
CA ASN A 412 19.06 9.18 20.45
C ASN A 412 18.76 9.05 18.97
N CYS A 413 18.55 7.83 18.46
CA CYS A 413 18.11 7.61 17.08
C CYS A 413 16.76 8.31 16.81
N ALA A 414 15.77 8.12 17.69
CA ALA A 414 14.47 8.75 17.56
C ALA A 414 14.56 10.29 17.54
N LYS A 415 15.38 10.87 18.42
CA LYS A 415 15.66 12.32 18.43
C LYS A 415 16.30 12.78 17.12
N THR A 416 17.34 12.08 16.67
CA THR A 416 18.11 12.47 15.50
C THR A 416 17.22 12.45 14.25
N VAL A 417 16.49 11.34 14.01
CA VAL A 417 15.64 11.21 12.84
C VAL A 417 14.53 12.29 12.84
N THR A 418 13.86 12.46 13.96
CA THR A 418 12.71 13.37 14.03
C THR A 418 13.12 14.86 14.05
N SER A 419 14.24 15.20 14.67
CA SER A 419 14.75 16.60 14.67
C SER A 419 15.21 17.05 13.29
N ARG A 420 15.59 16.11 12.43
CA ARG A 420 15.97 16.38 11.03
C ARG A 420 14.78 16.44 10.06
N GLY A 421 13.56 16.38 10.56
CA GLY A 421 12.37 16.49 9.73
C GLY A 421 11.97 15.18 9.03
N SER A 422 12.43 14.04 9.52
CA SER A 422 12.10 12.70 9.02
C SER A 422 11.18 11.96 9.99
N VAL A 423 10.60 10.85 9.55
CA VAL A 423 9.69 10.01 10.33
C VAL A 423 10.38 8.69 10.66
N LEU A 424 10.35 8.29 11.92
CA LEU A 424 10.88 7.01 12.38
C LEU A 424 9.74 5.98 12.51
N ILE A 425 9.95 4.80 11.96
CA ILE A 425 9.08 3.64 12.06
C ILE A 425 9.87 2.57 12.84
N MET A 426 9.40 2.23 14.06
CA MET A 426 10.10 1.29 14.93
C MET A 426 9.47 -0.10 14.81
N ASP A 427 10.20 -1.04 14.22
CA ASP A 427 9.74 -2.43 14.21
C ASP A 427 9.77 -3.00 15.63
N THR A 428 8.62 -3.44 16.07
CA THR A 428 8.35 -3.88 17.43
C THR A 428 7.57 -5.17 17.39
N ARG A 429 8.02 -6.18 18.11
CA ARG A 429 7.28 -7.44 18.20
C ARG A 429 5.94 -7.26 18.90
N VAL A 430 4.91 -7.78 18.28
CA VAL A 430 3.60 -8.02 18.91
C VAL A 430 3.29 -9.52 18.89
N SER A 431 2.80 -10.05 20.00
CA SER A 431 2.33 -11.45 20.08
C SER A 431 0.96 -11.60 19.45
N VAL A 432 0.56 -12.84 19.16
CA VAL A 432 -0.80 -13.15 18.70
C VAL A 432 -1.89 -12.76 19.72
N PHE A 433 -1.52 -12.53 20.97
CA PHE A 433 -2.43 -12.07 22.03
C PHE A 433 -2.53 -10.53 22.10
N GLY A 434 -2.00 -9.79 21.12
CA GLY A 434 -2.02 -8.34 21.11
C GLY A 434 -1.13 -7.71 22.18
N VAL A 435 -0.02 -8.35 22.56
CA VAL A 435 0.91 -7.87 23.58
C VAL A 435 2.23 -7.48 22.94
N LEU A 436 2.66 -6.24 23.15
CA LEU A 436 4.00 -5.79 22.75
C LEU A 436 5.07 -6.48 23.60
N ASP A 437 6.24 -6.72 23.01
CA ASP A 437 7.38 -7.27 23.76
C ASP A 437 7.72 -6.35 24.94
N PRO A 438 7.81 -6.86 26.19
CA PRO A 438 7.98 -6.04 27.38
C PRO A 438 9.27 -5.21 27.39
N LEU A 439 10.37 -5.71 26.84
CA LEU A 439 11.66 -5.00 26.81
C LEU A 439 11.61 -3.86 25.78
N GLN A 440 11.07 -4.14 24.59
CA GLN A 440 10.88 -3.14 23.55
C GLN A 440 9.86 -2.08 24.01
N PHE A 441 8.77 -2.50 24.64
CA PHE A 441 7.76 -1.57 25.20
C PHE A 441 8.38 -0.60 26.22
N ALA A 442 9.23 -1.09 27.12
CA ALA A 442 9.93 -0.26 28.09
C ALA A 442 10.81 0.79 27.40
N GLN A 443 11.55 0.43 26.35
CA GLN A 443 12.34 1.38 25.56
C GLN A 443 11.48 2.42 24.85
N LEU A 444 10.32 2.02 24.31
CA LEU A 444 9.38 2.94 23.63
C LEU A 444 8.78 3.97 24.61
N LEU A 445 8.58 3.62 25.88
CA LEU A 445 8.17 4.59 26.90
C LEU A 445 9.23 5.68 27.12
N GLU A 446 10.52 5.33 27.08
CA GLU A 446 11.60 6.32 27.15
C GLU A 446 11.72 7.17 25.86
N VAL A 447 11.47 6.59 24.68
CA VAL A 447 11.32 7.35 23.44
C VAL A 447 10.21 8.39 23.55
N LYS A 448 9.02 7.99 24.03
CA LYS A 448 7.90 8.92 24.28
C LYS A 448 8.29 10.07 25.18
N LYS A 449 8.88 9.78 26.34
CA LYS A 449 9.35 10.81 27.28
C LYS A 449 10.27 11.79 26.59
N SER A 450 11.21 11.27 25.81
CA SER A 450 12.22 12.06 25.13
C SER A 450 11.68 12.95 23.98
N LEU A 451 10.66 12.50 23.26
CA LEU A 451 10.10 13.24 22.12
C LEU A 451 9.00 14.23 22.53
N TYR A 452 8.29 13.96 23.63
CA TYR A 452 7.07 14.70 23.98
C TYR A 452 7.05 15.31 25.40
N SER A 453 8.05 15.00 26.27
CA SER A 453 8.19 15.77 27.53
C SER A 453 8.71 17.16 27.21
N LYS A 454 8.00 18.16 27.71
CA LYS A 454 8.41 19.58 27.66
C LYS A 454 9.50 19.85 28.69
#